data_bb9c57036616b841bc25b539eb14af61
#
_entry.id   bb9c57036616b841bc25b539eb14af61
#
_cell.length_a   1.000
_cell.length_b   1.000
_cell.length_c   1.000
_cell.angle_alpha   90.00
_cell.angle_beta   90.00
_cell.angle_gamma   90.00
#
_symmetry.space_group_name_H-M   'P 1'
#
loop_
_entity.id
_entity.type
_entity.pdbx_description
1 polymer ?
#
loop_
_entity_poly.entity_id
_entity_poly.type
_entity_poly.pdbx_seq_one_letter_code
_entity_poly.pdbx_strand_id
1 'polypeptide(L)'
;MVGAGVNLRYFNAIKLYTIIQIYKNILKFLENHARIFHKIINKGRDFIMKKRLLSLLLVVVFAFALVACGNTDSEADGEKAKATKMAMGTGGTAGTYYGYGGVLGQYITNKAGIKVNVVSTDGSKANIQGIDAGNYQLGTVQSDVMAYAWEGTRAFEEDGKVDSFRVVAGLYAEAVQLITMDKNIKSVADLKGKSVSIGAPGSGVYFNAVDVLEAAGLSEKDIKPQYQSFADSTDALKDGKIDAAFIVAGPPTPAITELCTTNNAYLVPIDGDVSKALMDSCPFYTEYVIPAGTYAGQDKDVTTVTVKATLIVSASASEEDVYNLTAAIFDNIDAITAENGKGAELSIENATSGMTVPFHKGAAKYFKEKGVEVEAK
;
A
#
# COMPACT_ATOMS: atom_id res chain seq x y z
N MET A 1 -42.76 35.53 -36.11
CA MET A 1 -41.89 34.36 -35.91
C MET A 1 -40.89 34.19 -37.05
N VAL A 2 -39.88 35.04 -37.10
CA VAL A 2 -38.76 34.91 -38.05
C VAL A 2 -37.52 35.42 -37.31
N GLY A 3 -36.77 34.58 -36.64
CA GLY A 3 -35.58 35.04 -35.89
C GLY A 3 -34.68 33.89 -35.36
N ALA A 4 -35.15 32.65 -35.29
CA ALA A 4 -34.38 31.56 -34.65
C ALA A 4 -33.52 30.70 -35.62
N GLY A 5 -33.77 30.78 -36.94
CA GLY A 5 -33.13 29.89 -37.93
C GLY A 5 -31.76 30.39 -38.43
N VAL A 6 -31.43 31.65 -38.25
CA VAL A 6 -30.20 32.26 -38.80
C VAL A 6 -28.99 32.01 -37.86
N ASN A 7 -29.22 31.97 -36.56
CA ASN A 7 -28.14 31.81 -35.56
C ASN A 7 -27.51 30.39 -35.55
N LEU A 8 -28.30 29.36 -35.85
CA LEU A 8 -27.81 27.96 -35.81
C LEU A 8 -26.89 27.63 -37.01
N ARG A 9 -27.15 28.22 -38.18
CA ARG A 9 -26.31 28.04 -39.38
C ARG A 9 -24.96 28.75 -39.24
N TYR A 10 -24.93 29.92 -38.62
CA TYR A 10 -23.66 30.65 -38.33
C TYR A 10 -22.82 29.94 -37.27
N PHE A 11 -23.45 29.40 -36.27
CA PHE A 11 -22.73 28.67 -35.20
C PHE A 11 -22.10 27.37 -35.72
N ASN A 12 -22.77 26.65 -36.59
CA ASN A 12 -22.24 25.45 -37.22
C ASN A 12 -21.14 25.77 -38.25
N ALA A 13 -21.23 26.88 -38.97
CA ALA A 13 -20.20 27.32 -39.90
C ALA A 13 -18.89 27.71 -39.15
N ILE A 14 -18.98 28.39 -38.00
CA ILE A 14 -17.83 28.73 -37.15
C ILE A 14 -17.19 27.48 -36.58
N LYS A 15 -17.97 26.51 -36.07
CA LYS A 15 -17.45 25.22 -35.61
C LYS A 15 -16.74 24.46 -36.73
N LEU A 16 -17.30 24.41 -37.91
CA LEU A 16 -16.70 23.73 -39.06
C LEU A 16 -15.39 24.38 -39.49
N TYR A 17 -15.34 25.72 -39.50
CA TYR A 17 -14.13 26.48 -39.80
C TYR A 17 -13.02 26.24 -38.78
N THR A 18 -13.37 26.22 -37.50
CA THR A 18 -12.40 25.97 -36.40
C THR A 18 -11.84 24.54 -36.50
N ILE A 19 -12.68 23.54 -36.79
CA ILE A 19 -12.27 22.16 -37.01
C ILE A 19 -11.32 22.03 -38.21
N ILE A 20 -11.61 22.73 -39.32
CA ILE A 20 -10.74 22.73 -40.51
C ILE A 20 -9.39 23.38 -40.21
N GLN A 21 -9.34 24.43 -39.42
CA GLN A 21 -8.08 25.09 -39.05
C GLN A 21 -7.24 24.19 -38.10
N ILE A 22 -7.88 23.52 -37.16
CA ILE A 22 -7.21 22.53 -36.30
C ILE A 22 -6.63 21.40 -37.16
N TYR A 23 -7.40 20.90 -38.13
CA TYR A 23 -6.94 19.84 -39.03
C TYR A 23 -5.74 20.25 -39.88
N LYS A 24 -5.74 21.49 -40.41
CA LYS A 24 -4.60 22.05 -41.17
C LYS A 24 -3.35 22.19 -40.29
N ASN A 25 -3.51 22.59 -39.03
CA ASN A 25 -2.38 22.72 -38.12
C ASN A 25 -1.79 21.34 -37.73
N ILE A 26 -2.65 20.35 -37.54
CA ILE A 26 -2.23 18.96 -37.28
C ILE A 26 -1.49 18.37 -38.51
N LEU A 27 -2.00 18.58 -39.72
CA LEU A 27 -1.32 18.15 -40.94
C LEU A 27 0.07 18.78 -41.09
N LYS A 28 0.19 20.09 -40.84
CA LYS A 28 1.45 20.82 -40.91
C LYS A 28 2.45 20.35 -39.84
N PHE A 29 1.95 20.01 -38.65
CA PHE A 29 2.73 19.40 -37.58
C PHE A 29 3.24 18.02 -37.99
N LEU A 30 2.39 17.17 -38.56
CA LEU A 30 2.75 15.83 -39.02
C LEU A 30 3.79 15.87 -40.17
N GLU A 31 3.62 16.78 -41.14
CA GLU A 31 4.61 16.95 -42.23
C GLU A 31 5.99 17.40 -41.73
N ASN A 32 6.04 18.32 -40.77
CA ASN A 32 7.29 18.76 -40.18
C ASN A 32 7.99 17.62 -39.41
N HIS A 33 7.21 16.83 -38.66
CA HIS A 33 7.78 15.70 -37.93
C HIS A 33 8.17 14.53 -38.84
N ALA A 34 7.46 14.31 -39.95
CA ALA A 34 7.83 13.34 -40.97
C ALA A 34 9.20 13.70 -41.65
N ARG A 35 9.44 15.00 -41.88
CA ARG A 35 10.77 15.46 -42.42
C ARG A 35 11.91 15.26 -41.40
N ILE A 36 11.67 15.51 -40.13
CA ILE A 36 12.62 15.23 -39.04
C ILE A 36 12.87 13.74 -38.93
N PHE A 37 11.84 12.93 -39.05
CA PHE A 37 11.88 11.47 -38.99
C PHE A 37 12.71 10.87 -40.16
N HIS A 38 12.50 11.40 -41.36
CA HIS A 38 13.27 10.98 -42.55
C HIS A 38 14.79 11.31 -42.41
N LYS A 39 15.10 12.43 -41.73
CA LYS A 39 16.47 12.86 -41.45
C LYS A 39 17.16 11.99 -40.39
N ILE A 40 16.38 11.46 -39.42
CA ILE A 40 16.86 10.56 -38.35
C ILE A 40 17.04 9.13 -38.88
N ILE A 41 16.16 8.65 -39.78
CA ILE A 41 16.24 7.31 -40.39
C ILE A 41 17.49 7.16 -41.28
N ASN A 42 17.87 8.21 -41.98
CA ASN A 42 19.02 8.19 -42.87
C ASN A 42 20.39 8.27 -42.13
N LYS A 43 20.39 8.51 -40.83
CA LYS A 43 21.60 8.61 -40.01
C LYS A 43 21.86 7.38 -39.13
N GLY A 44 21.49 6.22 -39.60
CA GLY A 44 21.82 4.87 -39.12
C GLY A 44 22.27 4.78 -37.66
N ARG A 45 21.36 4.37 -36.77
CA ARG A 45 21.62 3.56 -35.57
C ARG A 45 20.31 3.13 -34.92
N ASP A 46 20.24 1.83 -34.59
CA ASP A 46 19.39 1.11 -33.66
C ASP A 46 17.94 0.76 -34.03
N PHE A 47 17.79 -0.50 -34.42
CA PHE A 47 16.56 -1.23 -34.70
C PHE A 47 15.53 -1.20 -33.52
N ILE A 48 15.99 -1.06 -32.29
CA ILE A 48 15.16 -1.05 -31.10
C ILE A 48 14.39 0.28 -30.93
N MET A 49 14.99 1.40 -31.31
CA MET A 49 14.34 2.72 -31.25
C MET A 49 13.22 2.86 -32.29
N LYS A 50 13.36 2.18 -33.46
CA LYS A 50 12.34 2.16 -34.52
C LYS A 50 11.05 1.47 -34.08
N LYS A 51 11.14 0.37 -33.32
CA LYS A 51 9.96 -0.36 -32.80
C LYS A 51 9.20 0.44 -31.73
N ARG A 52 9.90 1.16 -30.86
CA ARG A 52 9.27 1.99 -29.82
C ARG A 52 8.58 3.24 -30.36
N LEU A 53 9.11 3.83 -31.44
CA LEU A 53 8.48 4.99 -32.08
C LEU A 53 7.25 4.61 -32.89
N LEU A 54 7.25 3.44 -33.54
CA LEU A 54 6.10 2.94 -34.32
C LEU A 54 4.93 2.56 -33.40
N SER A 55 5.18 2.02 -32.20
CA SER A 55 4.14 1.72 -31.22
C SER A 55 3.51 3.00 -30.62
N LEU A 56 4.27 4.07 -30.42
CA LEU A 56 3.75 5.36 -29.97
C LEU A 56 2.83 6.02 -31.01
N LEU A 57 3.16 5.91 -32.30
CA LEU A 57 2.33 6.46 -33.37
C LEU A 57 0.99 5.72 -33.52
N LEU A 58 0.99 4.40 -33.34
CA LEU A 58 -0.24 3.58 -33.36
C LEU A 58 -1.19 3.93 -32.21
N VAL A 59 -0.67 4.22 -31.02
CA VAL A 59 -1.48 4.60 -29.86
C VAL A 59 -2.17 5.96 -30.07
N VAL A 60 -1.49 6.92 -30.69
CA VAL A 60 -2.05 8.25 -30.98
C VAL A 60 -3.15 8.18 -32.05
N VAL A 61 -3.01 7.34 -33.07
CA VAL A 61 -4.04 7.14 -34.12
C VAL A 61 -5.28 6.44 -33.56
N PHE A 62 -5.11 5.49 -32.63
CA PHE A 62 -6.23 4.81 -31.98
C PHE A 62 -7.03 5.71 -31.03
N ALA A 63 -6.34 6.67 -30.35
CA ALA A 63 -7.01 7.64 -29.47
C ALA A 63 -7.91 8.63 -30.23
N PHE A 64 -7.60 8.94 -31.50
CA PHE A 64 -8.43 9.84 -32.31
C PHE A 64 -9.63 9.15 -33.01
N ALA A 65 -9.58 7.84 -33.20
CA ALA A 65 -10.69 7.08 -33.79
C ALA A 65 -11.89 6.91 -32.83
N LEU A 66 -11.70 7.06 -31.52
CA LEU A 66 -12.75 6.94 -30.50
C LEU A 66 -13.57 8.22 -30.28
N VAL A 67 -13.18 9.35 -30.88
CA VAL A 67 -13.90 10.63 -30.72
C VAL A 67 -14.91 10.88 -31.84
N ALA A 68 -14.90 10.06 -32.89
CA ALA A 68 -15.72 10.31 -34.11
C ALA A 68 -17.07 9.57 -34.17
N CYS A 69 -17.41 8.70 -33.21
CA CYS A 69 -18.72 8.01 -33.19
C CYS A 69 -19.40 8.25 -31.84
N GLY A 70 -20.23 9.27 -31.78
CA GLY A 70 -21.04 9.52 -30.61
C GLY A 70 -22.00 10.69 -30.82
N ASN A 71 -23.00 10.52 -31.61
CA ASN A 71 -24.24 11.31 -31.49
C ASN A 71 -25.41 10.50 -31.96
N THR A 72 -26.21 10.00 -31.07
CA THR A 72 -27.70 9.88 -31.23
C THR A 72 -28.34 9.59 -29.88
N ASP A 73 -29.33 10.41 -29.61
CA ASP A 73 -30.51 10.20 -28.78
C ASP A 73 -30.42 10.20 -27.26
N SER A 74 -30.96 11.29 -26.76
CA SER A 74 -31.40 11.55 -25.40
C SER A 74 -32.48 10.54 -24.98
N GLU A 75 -32.14 9.63 -24.07
CA GLU A 75 -33.09 9.16 -23.07
C GLU A 75 -32.57 9.57 -21.70
N ALA A 76 -33.46 10.17 -20.91
CA ALA A 76 -33.17 10.60 -19.54
C ALA A 76 -32.96 9.36 -18.66
N ASP A 77 -31.72 8.87 -18.64
CA ASP A 77 -31.27 7.93 -17.62
C ASP A 77 -30.68 8.75 -16.50
N GLY A 78 -31.21 8.56 -15.29
CA GLY A 78 -30.75 9.23 -14.10
C GLY A 78 -29.22 9.08 -13.99
N GLU A 79 -28.55 10.20 -13.78
CA GLU A 79 -27.11 10.30 -13.61
C GLU A 79 -26.67 9.30 -12.54
N LYS A 80 -26.22 8.10 -12.97
CA LYS A 80 -25.57 7.17 -12.04
C LYS A 80 -24.35 7.90 -11.49
N ALA A 81 -24.40 8.26 -10.23
CA ALA A 81 -23.30 8.89 -9.53
C ALA A 81 -22.01 8.14 -9.88
N LYS A 82 -21.02 8.88 -10.39
CA LYS A 82 -19.75 8.30 -10.81
C LYS A 82 -19.09 7.65 -9.58
N ALA A 83 -18.94 6.33 -9.58
CA ALA A 83 -18.40 5.60 -8.46
C ALA A 83 -17.08 6.22 -8.00
N THR A 84 -16.97 6.52 -6.72
CA THR A 84 -15.72 7.01 -6.11
C THR A 84 -14.60 6.00 -6.36
N LYS A 85 -13.41 6.50 -6.68
CA LYS A 85 -12.23 5.66 -6.90
C LYS A 85 -11.19 6.00 -5.85
N MET A 86 -10.62 4.98 -5.22
CA MET A 86 -9.56 5.10 -4.25
C MET A 86 -8.39 4.18 -4.61
N ALA A 87 -7.15 4.68 -4.51
CA ALA A 87 -5.97 3.85 -4.52
C ALA A 87 -5.59 3.54 -3.07
N MET A 88 -5.28 2.27 -2.79
CA MET A 88 -4.85 1.78 -1.48
C MET A 88 -3.39 1.36 -1.55
N GLY A 89 -2.48 2.11 -0.90
CA GLY A 89 -1.10 1.69 -0.69
C GLY A 89 -1.05 0.55 0.34
N THR A 90 -0.31 -0.51 0.04
CA THR A 90 -0.20 -1.69 0.90
C THR A 90 1.26 -1.98 1.27
N GLY A 91 1.81 -3.09 0.86
CA GLY A 91 3.19 -3.51 1.01
C GLY A 91 3.61 -4.37 -0.17
N GLY A 92 4.75 -5.01 -0.09
CA GLY A 92 5.20 -5.97 -1.08
C GLY A 92 4.22 -7.15 -1.20
N THR A 93 4.12 -7.74 -2.40
CA THR A 93 3.16 -8.82 -2.72
C THR A 93 3.37 -10.11 -1.90
N ALA A 94 4.56 -10.28 -1.32
CA ALA A 94 4.91 -11.41 -0.44
C ALA A 94 4.57 -11.15 1.06
N GLY A 95 3.98 -9.99 1.38
CA GLY A 95 3.53 -9.60 2.73
C GLY A 95 2.03 -9.70 2.92
N THR A 96 1.61 -9.63 4.20
CA THR A 96 0.19 -9.72 4.59
C THR A 96 -0.63 -8.52 4.11
N TYR A 97 -0.08 -7.31 4.10
CA TYR A 97 -0.78 -6.09 3.67
C TYR A 97 -1.39 -6.20 2.28
N TYR A 98 -0.63 -6.73 1.31
CA TYR A 98 -1.10 -6.79 -0.07
C TYR A 98 -2.27 -7.77 -0.24
N GLY A 99 -2.12 -8.99 0.27
CA GLY A 99 -3.16 -10.01 0.17
C GLY A 99 -4.44 -9.62 0.93
N TYR A 100 -4.29 -9.16 2.17
CA TYR A 100 -5.42 -8.73 2.99
C TYR A 100 -6.07 -7.45 2.47
N GLY A 101 -5.26 -6.48 2.02
CA GLY A 101 -5.73 -5.27 1.36
C GLY A 101 -6.53 -5.56 0.09
N GLY A 102 -6.16 -6.63 -0.64
CA GLY A 102 -6.93 -7.14 -1.79
C GLY A 102 -8.35 -7.56 -1.39
N VAL A 103 -8.48 -8.34 -0.31
CA VAL A 103 -9.78 -8.77 0.23
C VAL A 103 -10.59 -7.55 0.70
N LEU A 104 -10.02 -6.68 1.54
CA LEU A 104 -10.70 -5.46 1.99
C LEU A 104 -11.16 -4.58 0.81
N GLY A 105 -10.29 -4.36 -0.17
CA GLY A 105 -10.60 -3.58 -1.37
C GLY A 105 -11.74 -4.15 -2.19
N GLN A 106 -11.86 -5.48 -2.25
CA GLN A 106 -12.98 -6.17 -2.91
C GLN A 106 -14.28 -5.95 -2.15
N TYR A 107 -14.29 -6.08 -0.81
CA TYR A 107 -15.49 -5.82 0.00
C TYR A 107 -15.92 -4.37 -0.07
N ILE A 108 -14.99 -3.41 0.04
CA ILE A 108 -15.28 -1.98 -0.13
C ILE A 108 -15.89 -1.73 -1.52
N THR A 109 -15.33 -2.31 -2.57
CA THR A 109 -15.84 -2.13 -3.94
C THR A 109 -17.25 -2.69 -4.08
N ASN A 110 -17.50 -3.89 -3.59
CA ASN A 110 -18.76 -4.61 -3.79
C ASN A 110 -19.89 -4.10 -2.89
N LYS A 111 -19.57 -3.64 -1.67
CA LYS A 111 -20.58 -3.27 -0.68
C LYS A 111 -20.78 -1.76 -0.55
N ALA A 112 -19.70 -0.97 -0.69
CA ALA A 112 -19.78 0.49 -0.61
C ALA A 112 -19.85 1.17 -2.00
N GLY A 113 -19.63 0.43 -3.10
CA GLY A 113 -19.59 1.02 -4.44
C GLY A 113 -18.36 1.89 -4.72
N ILE A 114 -17.36 1.86 -3.83
CA ILE A 114 -16.11 2.61 -3.94
C ILE A 114 -15.09 1.71 -4.63
N LYS A 115 -14.69 2.05 -5.86
CA LYS A 115 -13.72 1.24 -6.60
C LYS A 115 -12.32 1.38 -5.99
N VAL A 116 -11.83 0.33 -5.32
CA VAL A 116 -10.49 0.30 -4.72
C VAL A 116 -9.50 -0.35 -5.67
N ASN A 117 -8.39 0.36 -5.94
CA ASN A 117 -7.21 -0.18 -6.63
C ASN A 117 -6.10 -0.42 -5.60
N VAL A 118 -5.75 -1.68 -5.37
CA VAL A 118 -4.70 -2.07 -4.42
C VAL A 118 -3.34 -1.96 -5.09
N VAL A 119 -2.42 -1.24 -4.44
CA VAL A 119 -1.08 -0.92 -4.97
C VAL A 119 -0.02 -1.53 -4.06
N SER A 120 0.92 -2.27 -4.65
CA SER A 120 2.11 -2.73 -3.95
C SER A 120 3.08 -1.57 -3.72
N THR A 121 3.58 -1.42 -2.50
CA THR A 121 4.49 -0.34 -2.06
C THR A 121 5.58 -0.90 -1.15
N ASP A 122 6.47 -0.02 -0.68
CA ASP A 122 7.50 -0.38 0.30
C ASP A 122 6.95 -0.47 1.75
N GLY A 123 5.67 -0.11 1.98
CA GLY A 123 5.01 -0.25 3.28
C GLY A 123 4.69 1.08 3.97
N SER A 124 4.73 1.09 5.30
CA SER A 124 4.07 2.11 6.15
C SER A 124 4.49 3.56 5.86
N LYS A 125 5.78 3.88 5.84
CA LYS A 125 6.25 5.25 5.56
C LYS A 125 5.88 5.67 4.14
N ALA A 126 6.10 4.79 3.16
CA ALA A 126 5.77 5.06 1.77
C ALA A 126 4.26 5.29 1.56
N ASN A 127 3.40 4.58 2.29
CA ASN A 127 1.95 4.74 2.22
C ASN A 127 1.50 6.09 2.79
N ILE A 128 2.05 6.50 3.93
CA ILE A 128 1.75 7.82 4.52
C ILE A 128 2.21 8.95 3.60
N GLN A 129 3.44 8.89 3.10
CA GLN A 129 3.97 9.87 2.14
C GLN A 129 3.16 9.88 0.85
N GLY A 130 2.68 8.71 0.39
CA GLY A 130 1.83 8.60 -0.79
C GLY A 130 0.43 9.21 -0.59
N ILE A 131 -0.14 9.12 0.62
CA ILE A 131 -1.39 9.81 0.97
C ILE A 131 -1.15 11.33 1.04
N ASP A 132 -0.07 11.76 1.67
CA ASP A 132 0.29 13.18 1.78
C ASP A 132 0.49 13.83 0.40
N ALA A 133 1.13 13.11 -0.51
CA ALA A 133 1.31 13.53 -1.89
C ALA A 133 0.05 13.40 -2.77
N GLY A 134 -1.07 12.86 -2.24
CA GLY A 134 -2.32 12.65 -2.99
C GLY A 134 -2.31 11.46 -3.95
N ASN A 135 -1.29 10.61 -3.93
CA ASN A 135 -1.18 9.41 -4.78
C ASN A 135 -2.11 8.28 -4.32
N TYR A 136 -2.38 8.19 -3.03
CA TYR A 136 -3.27 7.21 -2.41
C TYR A 136 -4.36 7.90 -1.60
N GLN A 137 -5.52 7.27 -1.51
CA GLN A 137 -6.61 7.71 -0.63
C GLN A 137 -6.72 6.81 0.60
N LEU A 138 -6.24 5.57 0.52
CA LEU A 138 -6.18 4.58 1.59
C LEU A 138 -4.75 4.07 1.74
N GLY A 139 -4.40 3.60 2.94
CA GLY A 139 -3.11 2.95 3.18
C GLY A 139 -3.18 1.99 4.36
N THR A 140 -2.40 0.90 4.29
CA THR A 140 -2.13 0.04 5.44
C THR A 140 -0.79 0.44 6.06
N VAL A 141 -0.77 0.65 7.36
CA VAL A 141 0.41 1.14 8.09
C VAL A 141 0.52 0.48 9.46
N GLN A 142 1.72 0.45 10.01
CA GLN A 142 1.96 0.09 11.39
C GLN A 142 1.54 1.22 12.34
N SER A 143 1.03 0.90 13.50
CA SER A 143 0.58 1.85 14.52
C SER A 143 1.69 2.77 15.04
N ASP A 144 2.89 2.26 15.19
CA ASP A 144 4.08 3.02 15.57
C ASP A 144 4.49 4.02 14.48
N VAL A 145 4.61 3.58 13.23
CA VAL A 145 4.97 4.46 12.10
C VAL A 145 3.91 5.53 11.85
N MET A 146 2.64 5.19 12.06
CA MET A 146 1.52 6.14 12.02
C MET A 146 1.68 7.24 13.08
N ALA A 147 2.05 6.87 14.30
CA ALA A 147 2.31 7.81 15.38
C ALA A 147 3.55 8.68 15.09
N TYR A 148 4.64 8.09 14.57
CA TYR A 148 5.84 8.84 14.19
C TYR A 148 5.54 9.90 13.13
N ALA A 149 4.69 9.59 12.17
CA ALA A 149 4.26 10.56 11.15
C ALA A 149 3.45 11.71 11.78
N TRP A 150 2.50 11.36 12.63
CA TRP A 150 1.65 12.34 13.31
C TRP A 150 2.43 13.30 14.21
N GLU A 151 3.47 12.80 14.87
CA GLU A 151 4.31 13.55 15.78
C GLU A 151 5.50 14.23 15.07
N GLY A 152 5.89 13.78 13.87
CA GLY A 152 7.08 14.22 13.14
C GLY A 152 8.38 13.74 13.80
N THR A 153 8.38 12.49 14.27
CA THR A 153 9.51 11.87 14.98
C THR A 153 10.05 10.65 14.24
N ARG A 154 11.23 10.16 14.62
CA ARG A 154 11.86 8.93 14.11
C ARG A 154 11.80 8.83 12.57
N ALA A 155 10.93 7.99 12.04
CA ALA A 155 10.75 7.80 10.61
C ALA A 155 10.47 9.10 9.84
N PHE A 156 9.94 10.10 10.50
CA PHE A 156 9.52 11.38 9.94
C PHE A 156 10.25 12.59 10.53
N GLU A 157 11.39 12.38 11.20
CA GLU A 157 12.16 13.46 11.79
C GLU A 157 12.63 14.52 10.77
N GLU A 158 13.01 14.06 9.57
CA GLU A 158 13.39 14.94 8.46
C GLU A 158 12.17 15.52 7.70
N ASP A 159 11.10 14.72 7.59
CA ASP A 159 9.87 15.10 6.86
C ASP A 159 8.99 16.06 7.69
N GLY A 160 9.10 16.02 9.03
CA GLY A 160 8.23 16.73 9.97
C GLY A 160 6.88 16.03 10.16
N LYS A 161 5.94 16.74 10.79
CA LYS A 161 4.58 16.21 11.06
C LYS A 161 3.79 16.05 9.77
N VAL A 162 3.13 14.89 9.64
CA VAL A 162 2.19 14.60 8.55
C VAL A 162 0.80 14.40 9.17
N ASP A 163 -0.14 15.32 8.87
CA ASP A 163 -1.51 15.29 9.40
C ASP A 163 -2.59 15.21 8.31
N SER A 164 -2.17 14.83 7.09
CA SER A 164 -3.03 14.65 5.92
C SER A 164 -3.83 13.35 5.90
N PHE A 165 -3.71 12.51 6.94
CA PHE A 165 -4.41 11.23 7.06
C PHE A 165 -5.19 11.10 8.37
N ARG A 166 -6.10 10.12 8.44
CA ARG A 166 -6.89 9.76 9.62
C ARG A 166 -7.01 8.25 9.74
N VAL A 167 -7.25 7.76 10.95
CA VAL A 167 -7.50 6.34 11.19
C VAL A 167 -8.90 5.95 10.68
N VAL A 168 -8.97 4.81 10.01
CA VAL A 168 -10.22 4.10 9.75
C VAL A 168 -10.40 3.02 10.82
N ALA A 169 -9.41 2.14 10.98
CA ALA A 169 -9.51 1.02 11.92
C ALA A 169 -8.14 0.38 12.20
N GLY A 170 -7.94 -0.15 13.41
CA GLY A 170 -6.97 -1.21 13.67
C GLY A 170 -7.41 -2.52 13.02
N LEU A 171 -6.48 -3.30 12.49
CA LEU A 171 -6.77 -4.50 11.72
C LEU A 171 -6.36 -5.77 12.46
N TYR A 172 -5.08 -6.06 12.54
CA TYR A 172 -4.52 -7.29 13.12
C TYR A 172 -3.13 -7.05 13.71
N ALA A 173 -2.63 -8.05 14.44
CA ALA A 173 -1.28 -8.02 15.01
C ALA A 173 -0.21 -8.27 13.93
N GLU A 174 0.81 -7.42 13.89
CA GLU A 174 1.99 -7.54 13.04
C GLU A 174 3.19 -7.99 13.88
N ALA A 175 3.43 -9.30 13.89
CA ALA A 175 4.55 -9.86 14.62
C ALA A 175 5.89 -9.49 13.99
N VAL A 176 6.84 -9.11 14.83
CA VAL A 176 8.24 -8.93 14.44
C VAL A 176 8.87 -10.32 14.34
N GLN A 177 9.03 -10.83 13.12
CA GLN A 177 9.52 -12.17 12.84
C GLN A 177 10.98 -12.11 12.40
N LEU A 178 11.88 -12.55 13.25
CA LEU A 178 13.29 -12.74 12.90
C LEU A 178 13.46 -14.18 12.37
N ILE A 179 13.77 -14.31 11.08
CA ILE A 179 13.88 -15.59 10.37
C ILE A 179 15.33 -15.84 9.93
N THR A 180 15.80 -17.07 10.05
CA THR A 180 17.13 -17.51 9.64
C THR A 180 17.12 -18.94 9.09
N MET A 181 18.13 -19.29 8.30
CA MET A 181 18.42 -20.68 7.93
C MET A 181 19.63 -21.25 8.69
N ASP A 182 20.33 -20.42 9.49
CA ASP A 182 21.44 -20.84 10.36
C ASP A 182 20.91 -21.24 11.75
N LYS A 183 20.88 -22.54 12.05
CA LYS A 183 20.47 -23.08 13.37
C LYS A 183 21.30 -22.59 14.57
N ASN A 184 22.43 -21.92 14.32
CA ASN A 184 23.27 -21.38 15.38
C ASN A 184 22.83 -19.96 15.79
N ILE A 185 22.01 -19.27 15.00
CA ILE A 185 21.36 -18.01 15.37
C ILE A 185 20.12 -18.36 16.21
N LYS A 186 20.18 -18.17 17.51
CA LYS A 186 19.14 -18.54 18.47
C LYS A 186 18.57 -17.36 19.25
N SER A 187 19.23 -16.21 19.16
CA SER A 187 18.84 -14.96 19.80
C SER A 187 19.22 -13.77 18.95
N VAL A 188 18.68 -12.60 19.25
CA VAL A 188 19.04 -11.34 18.58
C VAL A 188 20.53 -11.02 18.73
N ALA A 189 21.15 -11.37 19.88
CA ALA A 189 22.56 -11.15 20.14
C ALA A 189 23.49 -11.90 19.16
N ASP A 190 23.03 -13.04 18.60
CA ASP A 190 23.80 -13.83 17.64
C ASP A 190 23.91 -13.15 16.25
N LEU A 191 23.18 -12.06 16.04
CA LEU A 191 23.24 -11.27 14.79
C LEU A 191 24.53 -10.44 14.67
N LYS A 192 25.33 -10.30 15.74
CA LYS A 192 26.57 -9.53 15.70
C LYS A 192 27.51 -10.04 14.61
N GLY A 193 27.92 -9.15 13.69
CA GLY A 193 28.77 -9.44 12.53
C GLY A 193 28.09 -10.16 11.38
N LYS A 194 26.81 -10.51 11.51
CA LYS A 194 26.01 -11.21 10.50
C LYS A 194 25.48 -10.25 9.41
N SER A 195 25.17 -10.80 8.25
CA SER A 195 24.47 -10.10 7.17
C SER A 195 22.96 -10.24 7.41
N VAL A 196 22.28 -9.14 7.69
CA VAL A 196 20.88 -9.15 8.14
C VAL A 196 20.04 -8.21 7.30
N SER A 197 18.93 -8.72 6.72
CA SER A 197 17.92 -7.86 6.11
C SER A 197 17.09 -7.19 7.20
N ILE A 198 17.06 -5.87 7.18
CA ILE A 198 16.36 -5.02 8.14
C ILE A 198 15.19 -4.24 7.54
N GLY A 199 14.65 -4.74 6.41
CA GLY A 199 13.50 -4.16 5.72
C GLY A 199 13.86 -3.22 4.59
N ALA A 200 12.91 -2.99 3.70
CA ALA A 200 13.08 -2.06 2.59
C ALA A 200 13.13 -0.61 3.05
N PRO A 201 13.82 0.29 2.32
CA PRO A 201 13.71 1.72 2.55
C PRO A 201 12.24 2.17 2.46
N GLY A 202 11.77 2.97 3.41
CA GLY A 202 10.36 3.39 3.47
C GLY A 202 9.41 2.40 4.13
N SER A 203 9.91 1.24 4.61
CA SER A 203 9.11 0.30 5.41
C SER A 203 9.13 0.66 6.90
N GLY A 204 8.12 0.19 7.64
CA GLY A 204 8.14 0.22 9.11
C GLY A 204 9.08 -0.83 9.70
N VAL A 205 9.35 -1.90 8.95
CA VAL A 205 10.24 -3.00 9.35
C VAL A 205 11.64 -2.52 9.74
N TYR A 206 12.16 -1.52 9.01
CA TYR A 206 13.46 -0.92 9.33
C TYR A 206 13.52 -0.41 10.77
N PHE A 207 12.51 0.34 11.20
CA PHE A 207 12.47 0.91 12.55
C PHE A 207 12.30 -0.17 13.60
N ASN A 208 11.46 -1.17 13.35
CA ASN A 208 11.31 -2.30 14.27
C ASN A 208 12.59 -3.12 14.38
N ALA A 209 13.32 -3.34 13.29
CA ALA A 209 14.60 -4.05 13.31
C ALA A 209 15.66 -3.28 14.12
N VAL A 210 15.75 -1.95 13.94
CA VAL A 210 16.65 -1.10 14.72
C VAL A 210 16.28 -1.13 16.20
N ASP A 211 15.00 -1.01 16.55
CA ASP A 211 14.51 -1.07 17.93
C ASP A 211 14.88 -2.41 18.60
N VAL A 212 14.69 -3.53 17.90
CA VAL A 212 15.05 -4.87 18.41
C VAL A 212 16.55 -5.02 18.60
N LEU A 213 17.36 -4.52 17.67
CA LEU A 213 18.83 -4.54 17.80
C LEU A 213 19.27 -3.70 19.01
N GLU A 214 18.75 -2.48 19.17
CA GLU A 214 19.06 -1.60 20.29
C GLU A 214 18.65 -2.22 21.63
N ALA A 215 17.47 -2.82 21.71
CA ALA A 215 17.03 -3.53 22.91
C ALA A 215 17.92 -4.72 23.28
N ALA A 216 18.56 -5.35 22.29
CA ALA A 216 19.54 -6.41 22.48
C ALA A 216 20.97 -5.90 22.71
N GLY A 217 21.18 -4.58 22.85
CA GLY A 217 22.52 -3.96 23.03
C GLY A 217 23.36 -3.95 21.76
N LEU A 218 22.74 -4.10 20.59
CA LEU A 218 23.36 -4.00 19.28
C LEU A 218 22.93 -2.71 18.59
N SER A 219 23.67 -2.36 17.54
CA SER A 219 23.28 -1.30 16.61
C SER A 219 23.42 -1.79 15.19
N GLU A 220 22.93 -1.01 14.24
CA GLU A 220 23.09 -1.27 12.82
C GLU A 220 24.58 -1.42 12.40
N LYS A 221 25.51 -0.79 13.14
CA LYS A 221 26.96 -0.91 12.90
C LYS A 221 27.54 -2.25 13.36
N ASP A 222 26.85 -2.97 14.23
CA ASP A 222 27.29 -4.28 14.72
C ASP A 222 26.90 -5.43 13.78
N ILE A 223 26.12 -5.17 12.75
CA ILE A 223 25.70 -6.12 11.71
C ILE A 223 26.19 -5.64 10.32
N LYS A 224 25.90 -6.41 9.28
CA LYS A 224 26.02 -6.02 7.85
C LYS A 224 24.61 -5.82 7.30
N PRO A 225 24.02 -4.62 7.43
CA PRO A 225 22.63 -4.41 7.11
C PRO A 225 22.37 -4.54 5.61
N GLN A 226 21.23 -5.16 5.28
CA GLN A 226 20.69 -5.24 3.93
C GLN A 226 19.28 -4.63 3.94
N TYR A 227 18.98 -3.79 2.96
CA TYR A 227 17.70 -3.07 2.88
C TYR A 227 16.87 -3.69 1.77
N GLN A 228 16.09 -4.72 2.09
CA GLN A 228 15.42 -5.58 1.12
C GLN A 228 13.92 -5.73 1.40
N SER A 229 13.15 -6.01 0.36
CA SER A 229 11.76 -6.48 0.47
C SER A 229 11.70 -7.88 1.10
N PHE A 230 10.52 -8.33 1.50
CA PHE A 230 10.35 -9.70 2.04
C PHE A 230 10.72 -10.78 1.03
N ALA A 231 10.32 -10.59 -0.24
CA ALA A 231 10.67 -11.52 -1.32
C ALA A 231 12.19 -11.60 -1.53
N ASP A 232 12.84 -10.43 -1.68
CA ASP A 232 14.29 -10.39 -1.86
C ASP A 232 15.04 -10.95 -0.66
N SER A 233 14.53 -10.73 0.57
CA SER A 233 15.12 -11.27 1.81
C SER A 233 15.05 -12.79 1.86
N THR A 234 13.89 -13.38 1.53
CA THR A 234 13.75 -14.84 1.52
C THR A 234 14.56 -15.49 0.41
N ASP A 235 14.68 -14.86 -0.75
CA ASP A 235 15.56 -15.33 -1.83
C ASP A 235 17.05 -15.22 -1.44
N ALA A 236 17.44 -14.11 -0.79
CA ALA A 236 18.80 -13.94 -0.31
C ALA A 236 19.17 -14.95 0.81
N LEU A 237 18.20 -15.34 1.68
CA LEU A 237 18.38 -16.44 2.64
C LEU A 237 18.58 -17.78 1.93
N LYS A 238 17.72 -18.12 0.96
CA LYS A 238 17.84 -19.36 0.16
C LYS A 238 19.21 -19.45 -0.53
N ASP A 239 19.69 -18.33 -1.05
CA ASP A 239 20.98 -18.23 -1.74
C ASP A 239 22.20 -18.17 -0.78
N GLY A 240 22.00 -18.09 0.54
CA GLY A 240 23.07 -17.93 1.53
C GLY A 240 23.80 -16.57 1.45
N LYS A 241 23.15 -15.56 0.88
CA LYS A 241 23.70 -14.19 0.75
C LYS A 241 23.53 -13.37 2.02
N ILE A 242 22.52 -13.70 2.83
CA ILE A 242 22.29 -13.13 4.17
C ILE A 242 22.10 -14.24 5.18
N ASP A 243 22.36 -13.93 6.44
CA ASP A 243 22.30 -14.87 7.56
C ASP A 243 20.90 -14.87 8.22
N ALA A 244 20.22 -13.71 8.26
CA ALA A 244 18.91 -13.55 8.88
C ALA A 244 18.14 -12.39 8.23
N ALA A 245 16.82 -12.36 8.46
CA ALA A 245 15.96 -11.27 8.01
C ALA A 245 14.87 -10.94 9.03
N PHE A 246 14.60 -9.65 9.21
CA PHE A 246 13.40 -9.17 9.90
C PHE A 246 12.25 -9.07 8.91
N ILE A 247 11.11 -9.66 9.29
CA ILE A 247 9.83 -9.59 8.56
C ILE A 247 8.77 -9.22 9.57
N VAL A 248 8.20 -8.01 9.45
CA VAL A 248 7.14 -7.54 10.34
C VAL A 248 5.83 -7.57 9.58
N ALA A 249 5.00 -8.53 9.94
CA ALA A 249 3.76 -8.81 9.22
C ALA A 249 2.85 -9.74 10.05
N GLY A 250 1.58 -9.83 9.69
CA GLY A 250 0.64 -10.79 10.30
C GLY A 250 0.99 -12.23 9.95
N PRO A 251 1.32 -13.09 10.95
CA PRO A 251 1.52 -14.52 10.70
C PRO A 251 0.18 -15.24 10.42
N PRO A 252 0.17 -16.29 9.55
CA PRO A 252 1.26 -16.71 8.69
C PRO A 252 1.53 -15.72 7.55
N THR A 253 2.80 -15.35 7.38
CA THR A 253 3.24 -14.42 6.32
C THR A 253 3.61 -15.20 5.06
N PRO A 254 3.12 -14.84 3.87
CA PRO A 254 3.35 -15.60 2.64
C PRO A 254 4.84 -15.88 2.35
N ALA A 255 5.71 -14.88 2.46
CA ALA A 255 7.15 -15.04 2.26
C ALA A 255 7.77 -16.09 3.18
N ILE A 256 7.42 -16.09 4.47
CA ILE A 256 7.93 -17.06 5.45
C ILE A 256 7.33 -18.46 5.20
N THR A 257 6.04 -18.52 4.86
CA THR A 257 5.36 -19.79 4.52
C THR A 257 6.05 -20.45 3.34
N GLU A 258 6.35 -19.72 2.28
CA GLU A 258 7.07 -20.24 1.11
C GLU A 258 8.48 -20.70 1.48
N LEU A 259 9.23 -19.89 2.23
CA LEU A 259 10.58 -20.22 2.67
C LEU A 259 10.59 -21.52 3.49
N CYS A 260 9.72 -21.64 4.50
CA CYS A 260 9.65 -22.80 5.38
C CYS A 260 9.12 -24.07 4.67
N THR A 261 8.33 -23.93 3.60
CA THR A 261 7.84 -25.08 2.82
C THR A 261 8.96 -25.72 1.99
N THR A 262 9.90 -24.91 1.51
CA THR A 262 10.95 -25.36 0.58
C THR A 262 12.32 -25.52 1.24
N ASN A 263 12.50 -24.98 2.45
CA ASN A 263 13.79 -24.93 3.15
C ASN A 263 13.61 -25.14 4.66
N ASN A 264 14.68 -25.52 5.33
CA ASN A 264 14.74 -25.52 6.79
C ASN A 264 15.03 -24.10 7.28
N ALA A 265 13.99 -23.37 7.63
CA ALA A 265 14.11 -22.03 8.21
C ALA A 265 13.59 -22.03 9.66
N TYR A 266 14.11 -21.12 10.48
CA TYR A 266 13.86 -21.06 11.91
C TYR A 266 13.46 -19.65 12.31
N LEU A 267 12.38 -19.52 13.07
CA LEU A 267 12.06 -18.29 13.77
C LEU A 267 12.96 -18.15 15.01
N VAL A 268 13.57 -17.00 15.17
CA VAL A 268 14.36 -16.65 16.34
C VAL A 268 13.48 -15.87 17.31
N PRO A 269 13.37 -16.27 18.59
CA PRO A 269 12.53 -15.57 19.55
C PRO A 269 13.07 -14.16 19.84
N ILE A 270 12.14 -13.25 20.13
CA ILE A 270 12.40 -11.91 20.65
C ILE A 270 11.67 -11.87 22.00
N ASP A 271 12.30 -12.38 23.02
CA ASP A 271 11.71 -12.62 24.35
C ASP A 271 12.60 -12.09 25.49
N GLY A 272 12.20 -12.36 26.72
CA GLY A 272 12.95 -12.05 27.93
C GLY A 272 13.29 -10.56 28.08
N ASP A 273 14.57 -10.26 28.31
CA ASP A 273 15.00 -8.88 28.55
C ASP A 273 14.87 -7.99 27.30
N VAL A 274 14.97 -8.57 26.09
CA VAL A 274 14.85 -7.84 24.82
C VAL A 274 13.41 -7.38 24.63
N SER A 275 12.43 -8.27 24.74
CA SER A 275 11.01 -7.91 24.58
C SER A 275 10.59 -6.92 25.67
N LYS A 276 11.06 -7.11 26.90
CA LYS A 276 10.77 -6.21 28.00
C LYS A 276 11.34 -4.79 27.74
N ALA A 277 12.59 -4.69 27.34
CA ALA A 277 13.22 -3.41 27.02
C ALA A 277 12.49 -2.68 25.86
N LEU A 278 12.04 -3.42 24.84
CA LEU A 278 11.22 -2.87 23.77
C LEU A 278 9.90 -2.29 24.29
N MET A 279 9.14 -3.04 25.07
CA MET A 279 7.85 -2.59 25.62
C MET A 279 8.01 -1.44 26.62
N ASP A 280 9.12 -1.40 27.37
CA ASP A 280 9.43 -0.29 28.29
C ASP A 280 9.82 1.00 27.54
N SER A 281 10.44 0.89 26.37
CA SER A 281 10.92 2.03 25.58
C SER A 281 9.88 2.56 24.55
N CYS A 282 8.99 1.70 24.09
CA CYS A 282 8.03 2.05 23.04
C CYS A 282 6.65 1.41 23.32
N PRO A 283 5.62 2.22 23.64
CA PRO A 283 4.29 1.73 24.06
C PRO A 283 3.49 1.05 22.93
N PHE A 284 3.99 1.04 21.70
CA PHE A 284 3.33 0.36 20.58
C PHE A 284 3.62 -1.13 20.53
N TYR A 285 4.70 -1.60 21.20
CA TYR A 285 5.00 -3.02 21.25
C TYR A 285 4.20 -3.73 22.34
N THR A 286 3.68 -4.90 21.99
CA THR A 286 3.08 -5.86 22.93
C THR A 286 3.66 -7.23 22.69
N GLU A 287 3.70 -8.08 23.73
CA GLU A 287 4.15 -9.46 23.59
C GLU A 287 3.17 -10.25 22.70
N TYR A 288 3.71 -11.11 21.87
CA TYR A 288 2.96 -11.98 20.96
C TYR A 288 3.60 -13.36 20.87
N VAL A 289 2.75 -14.38 20.81
CA VAL A 289 3.19 -15.76 20.60
C VAL A 289 2.77 -16.21 19.21
N ILE A 290 3.73 -16.61 18.38
CA ILE A 290 3.48 -17.28 17.12
C ILE A 290 3.28 -18.77 17.44
N PRO A 291 2.07 -19.35 17.30
CA PRO A 291 1.79 -20.71 17.71
C PRO A 291 2.59 -21.74 16.93
N ALA A 292 2.92 -22.84 17.57
CA ALA A 292 3.49 -24.01 16.91
C ALA A 292 2.63 -24.44 15.70
N GLY A 293 3.30 -24.84 14.62
CA GLY A 293 2.61 -25.24 13.38
C GLY A 293 2.13 -24.08 12.50
N THR A 294 2.40 -22.82 12.85
CA THR A 294 2.13 -21.67 11.97
C THR A 294 2.91 -21.78 10.67
N TYR A 295 4.15 -22.26 10.73
CA TYR A 295 5.01 -22.51 9.57
C TYR A 295 5.49 -23.95 9.54
N ALA A 296 5.80 -24.47 8.36
CA ALA A 296 6.36 -25.83 8.21
C ALA A 296 7.68 -25.94 9.00
N GLY A 297 7.82 -27.00 9.80
CA GLY A 297 9.00 -27.24 10.65
C GLY A 297 9.06 -26.41 11.94
N GLN A 298 8.07 -25.60 12.23
CA GLN A 298 7.94 -24.90 13.51
C GLN A 298 7.17 -25.76 14.53
N ASP A 299 7.88 -26.54 15.31
CA ASP A 299 7.30 -27.50 16.26
C ASP A 299 6.95 -26.89 17.64
N LYS A 300 7.30 -25.65 17.88
CA LYS A 300 7.13 -24.95 19.16
C LYS A 300 6.58 -23.56 18.96
N ASP A 301 5.91 -23.06 19.98
CA ASP A 301 5.56 -21.65 20.09
C ASP A 301 6.82 -20.80 20.07
N VAL A 302 6.76 -19.62 19.43
CA VAL A 302 7.84 -18.64 19.39
C VAL A 302 7.32 -17.32 19.93
N THR A 303 7.88 -16.88 21.06
CA THR A 303 7.58 -15.57 21.64
C THR A 303 8.29 -14.49 20.86
N THR A 304 7.57 -13.41 20.58
CA THR A 304 8.07 -12.20 19.92
C THR A 304 7.28 -10.99 20.39
N VAL A 305 7.49 -9.84 19.75
CA VAL A 305 6.70 -8.62 19.94
C VAL A 305 5.89 -8.29 18.68
N THR A 306 4.84 -7.52 18.84
CA THR A 306 3.96 -7.10 17.75
C THR A 306 3.65 -5.62 17.86
N VAL A 307 3.41 -5.00 16.70
CA VAL A 307 2.70 -3.72 16.54
C VAL A 307 1.36 -3.99 15.86
N LYS A 308 0.49 -2.99 15.72
CA LYS A 308 -0.82 -3.17 15.11
C LYS A 308 -0.83 -2.69 13.65
N ALA A 309 -1.31 -3.53 12.74
CA ALA A 309 -1.70 -3.11 11.40
C ALA A 309 -2.92 -2.18 11.48
N THR A 310 -2.88 -1.08 10.77
CA THR A 310 -3.92 -0.04 10.80
C THR A 310 -4.30 0.36 9.39
N LEU A 311 -5.59 0.52 9.11
CA LEU A 311 -6.08 1.14 7.89
C LEU A 311 -6.22 2.64 8.13
N ILE A 312 -5.58 3.43 7.28
CA ILE A 312 -5.69 4.89 7.28
C ILE A 312 -6.31 5.39 5.97
N VAL A 313 -6.86 6.58 6.02
CA VAL A 313 -7.49 7.25 4.87
C VAL A 313 -7.02 8.70 4.80
N SER A 314 -7.00 9.29 3.60
CA SER A 314 -6.77 10.72 3.42
C SER A 314 -7.76 11.54 4.26
N ALA A 315 -7.27 12.55 4.98
CA ALA A 315 -8.10 13.44 5.76
C ALA A 315 -9.14 14.23 4.92
N SER A 316 -8.92 14.31 3.60
CA SER A 316 -9.83 14.97 2.65
C SER A 316 -10.91 14.05 2.09
N ALA A 317 -10.93 12.77 2.45
CA ALA A 317 -11.98 11.85 2.02
C ALA A 317 -13.35 12.30 2.55
N SER A 318 -14.44 11.99 1.84
CA SER A 318 -15.77 12.37 2.30
C SER A 318 -16.20 11.53 3.52
N GLU A 319 -16.96 12.14 4.44
CA GLU A 319 -17.47 11.43 5.60
C GLU A 319 -18.34 10.23 5.18
N GLU A 320 -19.15 10.41 4.15
CA GLU A 320 -20.02 9.37 3.60
C GLU A 320 -19.22 8.18 3.04
N ASP A 321 -18.21 8.43 2.21
CA ASP A 321 -17.38 7.36 1.66
C ASP A 321 -16.66 6.59 2.75
N VAL A 322 -16.10 7.28 3.76
CA VAL A 322 -15.38 6.62 4.85
C VAL A 322 -16.33 5.88 5.78
N TYR A 323 -17.53 6.38 6.04
CA TYR A 323 -18.56 5.62 6.74
C TYR A 323 -18.91 4.33 5.98
N ASN A 324 -19.21 4.45 4.68
CA ASN A 324 -19.61 3.33 3.86
C ASN A 324 -18.52 2.26 3.72
N LEU A 325 -17.24 2.65 3.54
CA LEU A 325 -16.15 1.67 3.49
C LEU A 325 -15.90 0.99 4.85
N THR A 326 -16.09 1.72 5.96
CA THR A 326 -15.98 1.15 7.31
C THR A 326 -17.08 0.11 7.54
N ALA A 327 -18.34 0.45 7.18
CA ALA A 327 -19.45 -0.48 7.22
C ALA A 327 -19.23 -1.71 6.31
N ALA A 328 -18.69 -1.51 5.09
CA ALA A 328 -18.39 -2.59 4.16
C ALA A 328 -17.40 -3.61 4.74
N ILE A 329 -16.48 -3.18 5.61
CA ILE A 329 -15.53 -4.06 6.30
C ILE A 329 -16.22 -4.73 7.49
N PHE A 330 -16.74 -3.95 8.43
CA PHE A 330 -17.17 -4.47 9.75
C PHE A 330 -18.53 -5.18 9.74
N ASP A 331 -19.39 -4.91 8.77
CA ASP A 331 -20.64 -5.68 8.60
C ASP A 331 -20.44 -7.00 7.82
N ASN A 332 -19.19 -7.29 7.36
CA ASN A 332 -18.87 -8.49 6.58
C ASN A 332 -17.67 -9.28 7.16
N ILE A 333 -17.39 -9.18 8.46
CA ILE A 333 -16.22 -9.81 9.13
C ILE A 333 -16.15 -11.31 8.84
N ASP A 334 -17.26 -12.06 8.98
CA ASP A 334 -17.28 -13.51 8.78
C ASP A 334 -16.89 -13.89 7.35
N ALA A 335 -17.38 -13.15 6.38
CA ALA A 335 -17.08 -13.39 4.98
C ALA A 335 -15.63 -13.01 4.62
N ILE A 336 -15.12 -11.91 5.18
CA ILE A 336 -13.69 -11.53 5.07
C ILE A 336 -12.81 -12.59 5.70
N THR A 337 -13.19 -13.12 6.87
CA THR A 337 -12.47 -14.17 7.59
C THR A 337 -12.40 -15.46 6.77
N ALA A 338 -13.47 -15.81 6.09
CA ALA A 338 -13.50 -17.00 5.22
C ALA A 338 -12.56 -16.87 4.00
N GLU A 339 -12.33 -15.66 3.50
CA GLU A 339 -11.40 -15.42 2.40
C GLU A 339 -9.95 -15.19 2.86
N ASN A 340 -9.77 -14.62 4.05
CA ASN A 340 -8.45 -14.39 4.64
C ASN A 340 -8.53 -14.48 6.17
N GLY A 341 -7.82 -15.44 6.75
CA GLY A 341 -7.84 -15.72 8.18
C GLY A 341 -7.54 -14.52 9.10
N LYS A 342 -6.89 -13.47 8.58
CA LYS A 342 -6.68 -12.21 9.33
C LYS A 342 -7.99 -11.48 9.64
N GLY A 343 -9.06 -11.77 8.94
CA GLY A 343 -10.40 -11.27 9.29
C GLY A 343 -10.87 -11.69 10.68
N ALA A 344 -10.38 -12.83 11.22
CA ALA A 344 -10.70 -13.28 12.57
C ALA A 344 -10.21 -12.32 13.68
N GLU A 345 -9.25 -11.45 13.37
CA GLU A 345 -8.76 -10.42 14.31
C GLU A 345 -9.58 -9.11 14.23
N LEU A 346 -10.49 -8.98 13.27
CA LEU A 346 -11.37 -7.82 13.17
C LEU A 346 -12.44 -7.89 14.26
N SER A 347 -12.53 -6.84 15.05
CA SER A 347 -13.64 -6.57 15.97
C SER A 347 -13.72 -5.07 16.21
N ILE A 348 -14.87 -4.59 16.67
CA ILE A 348 -15.03 -3.16 17.02
C ILE A 348 -14.02 -2.76 18.10
N GLU A 349 -13.81 -3.62 19.10
CA GLU A 349 -12.86 -3.38 20.18
C GLU A 349 -11.41 -3.29 19.65
N ASN A 350 -10.96 -4.28 18.84
CA ASN A 350 -9.61 -4.27 18.29
C ASN A 350 -9.39 -3.09 17.33
N ALA A 351 -10.42 -2.73 16.55
CA ALA A 351 -10.37 -1.64 15.58
C ALA A 351 -10.18 -0.26 16.23
N THR A 352 -10.70 -0.09 17.44
CA THR A 352 -10.75 1.22 18.12
C THR A 352 -9.73 1.37 19.24
N SER A 353 -9.16 0.26 19.76
CA SER A 353 -8.22 0.29 20.87
C SER A 353 -6.79 0.64 20.45
N GLY A 354 -6.08 1.44 21.28
CA GLY A 354 -4.65 1.73 21.14
C GLY A 354 -4.31 2.68 20.00
N MET A 355 -5.28 3.39 19.42
CA MET A 355 -5.04 4.40 18.40
C MET A 355 -4.62 5.73 19.03
N THR A 356 -3.50 6.27 18.57
CA THR A 356 -2.93 7.56 19.04
C THR A 356 -3.16 8.71 18.06
N VAL A 357 -3.71 8.40 16.90
CA VAL A 357 -4.06 9.38 15.85
C VAL A 357 -5.58 9.43 15.73
N PRO A 358 -6.19 10.61 15.55
CA PRO A 358 -7.64 10.75 15.44
C PRO A 358 -8.24 9.94 14.29
N PHE A 359 -9.41 9.39 14.54
CA PHE A 359 -10.21 8.72 13.52
C PHE A 359 -10.78 9.72 12.51
N HIS A 360 -11.07 9.24 11.31
CA HIS A 360 -11.88 9.96 10.35
C HIS A 360 -13.33 10.02 10.82
N LYS A 361 -13.99 11.17 10.60
CA LYS A 361 -15.39 11.39 11.04
C LYS A 361 -16.35 10.29 10.59
N GLY A 362 -16.19 9.80 9.36
CA GLY A 362 -17.01 8.71 8.82
C GLY A 362 -16.81 7.39 9.58
N ALA A 363 -15.57 7.02 9.91
CA ALA A 363 -15.28 5.84 10.70
C ALA A 363 -15.81 6.00 12.15
N ALA A 364 -15.56 7.15 12.78
CA ALA A 364 -16.05 7.45 14.11
C ALA A 364 -17.58 7.39 14.21
N LYS A 365 -18.29 7.88 13.18
CA LYS A 365 -19.75 7.79 13.09
C LYS A 365 -20.21 6.33 13.09
N TYR A 366 -19.58 5.47 12.28
CA TYR A 366 -19.90 4.04 12.25
C TYR A 366 -19.67 3.39 13.63
N PHE A 367 -18.51 3.62 14.26
CA PHE A 367 -18.22 3.03 15.57
C PHE A 367 -19.14 3.54 16.67
N LYS A 368 -19.54 4.81 16.62
CA LYS A 368 -20.55 5.36 17.56
C LYS A 368 -21.90 4.65 17.45
N GLU A 369 -22.35 4.32 16.23
CA GLU A 369 -23.57 3.52 16.01
C GLU A 369 -23.44 2.10 16.55
N LYS A 370 -22.21 1.57 16.65
CA LYS A 370 -21.91 0.27 17.30
C LYS A 370 -21.64 0.41 18.82
N GLY A 371 -21.81 1.60 19.40
CA GLY A 371 -21.71 1.84 20.83
C GLY A 371 -20.32 2.24 21.34
N VAL A 372 -19.37 2.55 20.44
CA VAL A 372 -18.01 2.96 20.82
C VAL A 372 -17.72 4.37 20.33
N GLU A 373 -17.41 5.28 21.27
CA GLU A 373 -16.95 6.63 20.95
C GLU A 373 -15.42 6.65 20.80
N VAL A 374 -14.93 7.29 19.73
CA VAL A 374 -13.52 7.48 19.45
C VAL A 374 -13.22 8.95 19.16
N GLU A 375 -11.98 9.39 19.43
CA GLU A 375 -11.54 10.73 19.06
C GLU A 375 -11.52 10.87 17.53
N ALA A 376 -12.18 11.90 17.01
CA ALA A 376 -12.30 12.13 15.56
C ALA A 376 -11.95 13.57 15.19
N LYS A 377 -11.34 13.74 14.00
CA LYS A 377 -10.98 15.06 13.47
C LYS A 377 -11.36 15.17 11.99
#